data_4be96efa01df26096c4e046296f96d3b
#
_entry.id   4be96efa01df26096c4e046296f96d3b
#
_cell.length_a   1.000
_cell.length_b   1.000
_cell.length_c   1.000
_cell.angle_alpha   90.00
_cell.angle_beta   90.00
_cell.angle_gamma   90.00
#
_symmetry.space_group_name_H-M   'P 1'
#
loop_
_entity.id
_entity.type
_entity.pdbx_description
1 polymer ?
#
loop_
_entity_poly.entity_id
_entity_poly.type
_entity_poly.pdbx_seq_one_letter_code
_entity_poly.pdbx_strand_id
1 'polypeptide(L)'
;MKVEIFRRTVKDRRRGNSYELLYHLKEGIESAGDEAVIVHENRSGPTVEGEMIPTSPMAAMFGYGGDKQMHHTKGRRRELANNCRDKKIPLITFDGGLLSSFGNVSTSPEHHFRVSLYTPMNDGDFLSDNSPSDRWDMMVKKFKVKYEPWRKSDQEDPIIFVLQPKDNWSMNELDPIEWFNKVYEKLRPATDRKFIVRPHPNHVASIVARKGDFPEDVELQYTQEHFAGDEKKFYRFHFQEAIANAHAVVTHNSTASVDSCIRGIPTFCTSDLALCWDVCNKDLNDIETPKTPDRTQWVNDLGYKLWSIEEIKNGTVYKRFKQRLGL
;
A
#
# COMPACT_ATOMS: atom_id res chain seq x y z
N MET A 1 -5.78 -14.14 26.26
CA MET A 1 -5.05 -12.82 26.26
C MET A 1 -6.04 -11.72 25.93
N LYS A 2 -5.78 -10.46 26.34
CA LYS A 2 -6.62 -9.31 25.96
C LYS A 2 -5.97 -8.54 24.81
N VAL A 3 -6.79 -8.07 23.84
CA VAL A 3 -6.35 -7.26 22.69
C VAL A 3 -7.18 -5.98 22.63
N GLU A 4 -6.52 -4.83 22.55
CA GLU A 4 -7.17 -3.53 22.36
C GLU A 4 -7.22 -3.17 20.87
N ILE A 5 -8.43 -2.96 20.35
CA ILE A 5 -8.67 -2.59 18.95
C ILE A 5 -8.98 -1.09 18.87
N PHE A 6 -8.02 -0.31 18.40
CA PHE A 6 -8.18 1.14 18.26
C PHE A 6 -9.00 1.47 17.03
N ARG A 7 -10.19 2.01 17.25
CA ARG A 7 -11.15 2.34 16.21
C ARG A 7 -11.47 3.83 16.20
N ARG A 8 -11.35 4.40 15.03
CA ARG A 8 -11.78 5.78 14.78
C ARG A 8 -13.30 5.89 14.89
N THR A 9 -13.79 6.84 15.68
CA THR A 9 -15.21 7.18 15.71
C THR A 9 -15.55 8.03 14.49
N VAL A 10 -16.18 7.46 13.48
CA VAL A 10 -16.63 8.18 12.29
C VAL A 10 -18.14 8.07 12.17
N LYS A 11 -18.83 9.21 12.07
CA LYS A 11 -20.25 9.28 11.71
C LYS A 11 -20.51 9.04 10.21
N ASP A 12 -19.46 8.83 9.42
CA ASP A 12 -19.56 8.77 7.98
C ASP A 12 -19.89 7.35 7.51
N ARG A 13 -21.13 7.14 7.11
CA ARG A 13 -21.65 5.88 6.56
C ARG A 13 -21.07 5.50 5.19
N ARG A 14 -20.23 6.34 4.58
CA ARG A 14 -19.73 6.17 3.19
C ARG A 14 -18.48 5.30 3.08
N ARG A 15 -17.92 4.78 4.18
CA ARG A 15 -16.69 3.96 4.14
C ARG A 15 -16.91 2.56 4.72
N GLY A 16 -17.88 1.80 4.13
CA GLY A 16 -18.35 0.47 4.52
C GLY A 16 -17.33 -0.47 5.18
N ASN A 17 -16.66 -1.30 4.41
CA ASN A 17 -15.92 -2.48 4.89
C ASN A 17 -14.73 -2.20 5.83
N SER A 18 -14.01 -1.08 5.68
CA SER A 18 -12.85 -0.79 6.53
C SER A 18 -13.19 -0.51 8.00
N TYR A 19 -14.43 -0.11 8.29
CA TYR A 19 -14.91 0.07 9.67
C TYR A 19 -15.47 -1.20 10.27
N GLU A 20 -16.10 -2.03 9.45
CA GLU A 20 -16.61 -3.34 9.85
C GLU A 20 -15.48 -4.32 10.07
N LEU A 21 -14.35 -4.15 9.35
CA LEU A 21 -13.16 -4.99 9.49
C LEU A 21 -12.70 -5.15 10.94
N LEU A 22 -12.68 -4.07 11.72
CA LEU A 22 -12.25 -4.14 13.12
C LEU A 22 -13.26 -4.89 14.02
N TYR A 23 -14.54 -4.92 13.66
CA TYR A 23 -15.52 -5.79 14.33
C TYR A 23 -15.31 -7.24 13.91
N HIS A 24 -15.04 -7.52 12.65
CA HIS A 24 -14.68 -8.87 12.20
C HIS A 24 -13.37 -9.35 12.85
N LEU A 25 -12.40 -8.47 13.04
CA LEU A 25 -11.21 -8.81 13.81
C LEU A 25 -11.55 -9.17 15.27
N LYS A 26 -12.45 -8.41 15.91
CA LYS A 26 -12.94 -8.72 17.26
C LYS A 26 -13.55 -10.11 17.30
N GLU A 27 -14.47 -10.44 16.38
CA GLU A 27 -15.06 -11.77 16.26
C GLU A 27 -13.98 -12.86 16.10
N GLY A 28 -12.96 -12.60 15.25
CA GLY A 28 -11.86 -13.52 15.01
C GLY A 28 -10.97 -13.75 16.24
N ILE A 29 -10.70 -12.72 17.04
CA ILE A 29 -9.95 -12.83 18.30
C ILE A 29 -10.75 -13.65 19.32
N GLU A 30 -12.04 -13.35 19.47
CA GLU A 30 -12.93 -14.04 20.41
C GLU A 30 -13.13 -15.50 20.01
N SER A 31 -13.22 -15.82 18.71
CA SER A 31 -13.27 -17.20 18.22
C SER A 31 -11.98 -18.00 18.51
N ALA A 32 -10.89 -17.32 18.76
CA ALA A 32 -9.61 -17.92 19.15
C ALA A 32 -9.47 -18.09 20.68
N GLY A 33 -10.49 -17.73 21.45
CA GLY A 33 -10.51 -17.86 22.91
C GLY A 33 -9.85 -16.71 23.67
N ASP A 34 -9.59 -15.59 23.01
CA ASP A 34 -9.03 -14.38 23.62
C ASP A 34 -10.08 -13.27 23.74
N GLU A 35 -9.84 -12.28 24.59
CA GLU A 35 -10.71 -11.12 24.79
C GLU A 35 -10.34 -10.00 23.83
N ALA A 36 -11.32 -9.35 23.19
CA ALA A 36 -11.10 -8.18 22.36
C ALA A 36 -11.96 -6.99 22.79
N VAL A 37 -11.34 -5.85 23.00
CA VAL A 37 -11.98 -4.60 23.41
C VAL A 37 -11.77 -3.53 22.37
N ILE A 38 -12.88 -2.91 21.90
CA ILE A 38 -12.80 -1.76 20.99
C ILE A 38 -12.59 -0.49 21.79
N VAL A 39 -11.48 0.19 21.49
CA VAL A 39 -11.13 1.49 22.04
C VAL A 39 -11.48 2.55 20.99
N HIS A 40 -12.38 3.48 21.34
CA HIS A 40 -12.82 4.53 20.43
C HIS A 40 -11.86 5.73 20.48
N GLU A 41 -11.26 6.04 19.34
CA GLU A 41 -10.53 7.29 19.15
C GLU A 41 -11.54 8.44 18.96
N ASN A 42 -11.65 9.39 19.89
CA ASN A 42 -12.63 10.49 19.78
C ASN A 42 -12.20 11.59 18.80
N ARG A 43 -13.20 12.18 18.12
CA ARG A 43 -13.04 13.29 17.18
C ARG A 43 -12.94 14.67 17.82
N SER A 44 -13.48 14.88 19.02
CA SER A 44 -13.80 16.22 19.54
C SER A 44 -13.25 16.51 20.92
N GLY A 45 -12.31 15.74 21.40
CA GLY A 45 -11.70 15.97 22.69
C GLY A 45 -10.51 15.03 22.95
N PRO A 46 -9.73 15.32 23.98
CA PRO A 46 -8.69 14.41 24.45
C PRO A 46 -9.36 13.19 25.11
N THR A 47 -9.71 12.22 24.34
CA THR A 47 -10.42 11.04 24.85
C THR A 47 -9.52 9.93 25.25
N VAL A 48 -8.27 10.08 24.91
CA VAL A 48 -7.21 9.46 25.67
C VAL A 48 -6.38 10.63 26.17
N GLU A 49 -6.67 11.13 27.34
CA GLU A 49 -5.76 12.00 28.06
C GLU A 49 -4.49 11.19 28.27
N GLY A 50 -3.36 11.64 27.71
CA GLY A 50 -2.10 10.95 27.82
C GLY A 50 -1.59 10.35 26.50
N GLU A 51 -0.54 9.60 26.62
CA GLU A 51 0.12 8.91 25.52
C GLU A 51 -0.75 7.77 24.95
N MET A 52 -0.74 7.58 23.63
CA MET A 52 -1.41 6.45 22.96
C MET A 52 -0.63 5.16 23.20
N ILE A 53 -0.80 4.58 24.38
CA ILE A 53 -0.16 3.32 24.77
C ILE A 53 -1.24 2.31 25.14
N PRO A 54 -1.26 1.12 24.51
CA PRO A 54 -2.17 0.06 24.93
C PRO A 54 -1.89 -0.40 26.37
N THR A 55 -2.95 -0.72 27.08
CA THR A 55 -2.85 -1.38 28.41
C THR A 55 -2.85 -2.90 28.29
N SER A 56 -3.18 -3.43 27.12
CA SER A 56 -3.20 -4.85 26.79
C SER A 56 -1.88 -5.31 26.18
N PRO A 57 -1.54 -6.61 26.29
CA PRO A 57 -0.31 -7.15 25.73
C PRO A 57 -0.26 -7.16 24.19
N MET A 58 -1.36 -6.86 23.52
CA MET A 58 -1.46 -6.73 22.07
C MET A 58 -2.49 -5.67 21.70
N ALA A 59 -2.28 -5.00 20.58
CA ALA A 59 -3.20 -4.02 20.03
C ALA A 59 -3.44 -4.24 18.53
N ALA A 60 -4.48 -3.58 17.99
CA ALA A 60 -4.77 -3.56 16.57
C ALA A 60 -5.33 -2.20 16.13
N MET A 61 -5.10 -1.82 14.87
CA MET A 61 -5.68 -0.62 14.25
C MET A 61 -5.87 -0.80 12.74
N PHE A 62 -6.72 0.05 12.13
CA PHE A 62 -6.85 0.14 10.68
C PHE A 62 -6.26 1.46 10.16
N GLY A 63 -5.37 1.35 9.17
CA GLY A 63 -4.69 2.49 8.54
C GLY A 63 -3.60 3.10 9.41
N TYR A 64 -2.62 3.71 8.74
CA TYR A 64 -1.48 4.36 9.37
C TYR A 64 -1.49 5.81 8.99
N GLY A 65 -2.19 6.70 9.31
CA GLY A 65 -2.27 8.08 8.79
C GLY A 65 -1.06 8.94 9.12
N GLY A 66 -0.75 9.87 8.24
CA GLY A 66 0.17 10.99 8.50
C GLY A 66 -0.54 12.13 9.24
N ASP A 67 0.26 13.01 9.85
CA ASP A 67 -0.22 14.09 10.71
C ASP A 67 -1.13 15.09 9.98
N LYS A 68 -0.90 15.33 8.68
CA LYS A 68 -1.67 16.29 7.87
C LYS A 68 -2.92 15.72 7.21
N GLN A 69 -2.92 14.45 6.83
CA GLN A 69 -4.08 13.82 6.17
C GLN A 69 -5.26 13.55 7.10
N MET A 70 -4.98 13.44 8.36
CA MET A 70 -5.97 13.07 9.36
C MET A 70 -6.20 14.25 10.31
N HIS A 71 -6.75 15.36 9.82
CA HIS A 71 -7.18 16.51 10.63
C HIS A 71 -7.91 16.13 11.93
N HIS A 72 -8.30 14.88 12.08
CA HIS A 72 -9.10 14.39 13.19
C HIS A 72 -8.38 13.48 14.17
N THR A 73 -7.23 12.90 13.81
CA THR A 73 -6.45 12.03 14.71
C THR A 73 -5.13 12.64 15.16
N LYS A 74 -4.74 13.83 14.61
CA LYS A 74 -3.53 14.58 14.98
C LYS A 74 -2.27 13.70 15.13
N GLY A 75 -2.07 12.75 14.19
CA GLY A 75 -0.92 11.85 14.23
C GLY A 75 -1.00 10.71 15.26
N ARG A 76 -2.08 10.59 15.99
CA ARG A 76 -2.19 9.64 17.09
C ARG A 76 -2.00 8.16 16.71
N ARG A 77 -2.26 7.78 15.46
CA ARG A 77 -1.99 6.42 14.98
C ARG A 77 -0.51 6.14 14.79
N ARG A 78 0.24 7.14 14.31
CA ARG A 78 1.70 7.05 14.24
C ARG A 78 2.30 7.02 15.64
N GLU A 79 1.79 7.84 16.55
CA GLU A 79 2.14 7.80 17.98
C GLU A 79 1.88 6.42 18.58
N LEU A 80 0.70 5.85 18.36
CA LEU A 80 0.37 4.49 18.81
C LEU A 80 1.35 3.46 18.25
N ALA A 81 1.65 3.51 16.95
CA ALA A 81 2.57 2.57 16.33
C ALA A 81 3.99 2.69 16.90
N ASN A 82 4.48 3.93 17.08
CA ASN A 82 5.80 4.18 17.65
C ASN A 82 5.88 3.69 19.11
N ASN A 83 4.89 4.05 19.93
CA ASN A 83 4.84 3.62 21.32
C ASN A 83 4.76 2.10 21.46
N CYS A 84 3.97 1.45 20.59
CA CYS A 84 3.90 -0.01 20.56
C CYS A 84 5.26 -0.64 20.19
N ARG A 85 5.93 -0.08 19.17
CA ARG A 85 7.26 -0.56 18.74
C ARG A 85 8.30 -0.38 19.85
N ASP A 86 8.37 0.79 20.46
CA ASP A 86 9.32 1.11 21.53
C ASP A 86 9.12 0.23 22.78
N LYS A 87 7.86 -0.04 23.12
CA LYS A 87 7.49 -0.88 24.26
C LYS A 87 7.39 -2.37 23.92
N LYS A 88 7.67 -2.75 22.67
CA LYS A 88 7.56 -4.13 22.16
C LYS A 88 6.17 -4.75 22.35
N ILE A 89 5.13 -3.92 22.27
CA ILE A 89 3.73 -4.36 22.25
C ILE A 89 3.36 -4.67 20.80
N PRO A 90 3.03 -5.91 20.42
CA PRO A 90 2.60 -6.21 19.07
C PRO A 90 1.35 -5.38 18.69
N LEU A 91 1.46 -4.61 17.60
CA LEU A 91 0.35 -3.84 17.05
C LEU A 91 0.01 -4.36 15.65
N ILE A 92 -1.10 -5.06 15.52
CA ILE A 92 -1.60 -5.51 14.21
C ILE A 92 -2.19 -4.32 13.47
N THR A 93 -1.62 -4.02 12.31
CA THR A 93 -2.05 -2.92 11.45
C THR A 93 -2.66 -3.46 10.16
N PHE A 94 -3.83 -2.95 9.81
CA PHE A 94 -4.54 -3.27 8.58
C PHE A 94 -4.53 -2.08 7.62
N ASP A 95 -4.41 -2.35 6.32
CA ASP A 95 -4.59 -1.34 5.27
C ASP A 95 -5.18 -1.98 4.00
N GLY A 96 -5.51 -1.15 3.01
CA GLY A 96 -6.05 -1.61 1.73
C GLY A 96 -5.16 -2.64 1.04
N GLY A 97 -5.76 -3.44 0.18
CA GLY A 97 -5.07 -4.49 -0.59
C GLY A 97 -4.01 -3.94 -1.54
N LEU A 98 -3.13 -4.83 -2.01
CA LEU A 98 -2.00 -4.49 -2.87
C LEU A 98 -2.28 -4.72 -4.35
N LEU A 99 -3.18 -5.67 -4.66
CA LEU A 99 -3.40 -6.12 -6.02
C LEU A 99 -4.69 -5.53 -6.57
N SER A 100 -4.58 -4.87 -7.69
CA SER A 100 -5.73 -4.33 -8.42
C SER A 100 -6.74 -5.40 -8.83
N SER A 101 -6.32 -6.66 -8.91
CA SER A 101 -7.15 -7.81 -9.27
C SER A 101 -8.21 -8.17 -8.22
N PHE A 102 -8.06 -7.74 -6.96
CA PHE A 102 -8.92 -8.15 -5.84
C PHE A 102 -10.19 -7.31 -5.62
N GLY A 103 -10.71 -6.67 -6.62
CA GLY A 103 -11.92 -5.88 -6.46
C GLY A 103 -11.68 -4.51 -5.78
N ASN A 104 -12.68 -3.63 -5.82
CA ASN A 104 -12.59 -2.31 -5.19
C ASN A 104 -12.71 -2.44 -3.67
N VAL A 105 -11.91 -1.65 -2.94
CA VAL A 105 -11.69 -1.67 -1.50
C VAL A 105 -12.96 -1.65 -0.63
N SER A 106 -14.07 -1.15 -1.15
CA SER A 106 -15.20 -0.82 -0.29
C SER A 106 -16.39 -1.78 -0.31
N THR A 107 -16.47 -2.70 -1.28
CA THR A 107 -17.72 -3.44 -1.50
C THR A 107 -17.57 -4.90 -1.94
N SER A 108 -16.37 -5.36 -2.29
CA SER A 108 -16.20 -6.75 -2.72
C SER A 108 -15.92 -7.66 -1.52
N PRO A 109 -16.66 -8.77 -1.35
CA PRO A 109 -16.34 -9.79 -0.34
C PRO A 109 -15.01 -10.48 -0.58
N GLU A 110 -14.47 -10.33 -1.79
CA GLU A 110 -13.16 -10.89 -2.19
C GLU A 110 -12.00 -9.96 -1.86
N HIS A 111 -12.27 -8.76 -1.32
CA HIS A 111 -11.22 -7.82 -0.97
C HIS A 111 -10.29 -8.41 0.10
N HIS A 112 -8.99 -8.27 -0.16
CA HIS A 112 -7.94 -8.67 0.78
C HIS A 112 -7.25 -7.43 1.33
N PHE A 113 -7.01 -7.45 2.63
CA PHE A 113 -6.31 -6.39 3.35
C PHE A 113 -4.86 -6.80 3.57
N ARG A 114 -3.97 -5.83 3.53
CA ARG A 114 -2.62 -5.98 4.08
C ARG A 114 -2.71 -6.08 5.59
N VAL A 115 -1.98 -7.02 6.16
CA VAL A 115 -1.90 -7.19 7.61
C VAL A 115 -0.45 -7.33 8.03
N SER A 116 0.01 -6.47 8.93
CA SER A 116 1.39 -6.40 9.40
C SER A 116 1.45 -5.96 10.85
N LEU A 117 2.62 -6.00 11.45
CA LEU A 117 2.90 -5.34 12.71
C LEU A 117 3.41 -3.91 12.47
N TYR A 118 2.91 -2.97 13.24
CA TYR A 118 3.27 -1.55 13.35
C TYR A 118 2.93 -0.69 12.14
N THR A 119 3.41 -1.00 10.94
CA THR A 119 3.14 -0.23 9.73
C THR A 119 2.73 -1.12 8.56
N PRO A 120 1.87 -0.65 7.65
CA PRO A 120 1.42 -1.44 6.50
C PRO A 120 2.33 -1.27 5.26
N MET A 121 3.57 -0.84 5.45
CA MET A 121 4.59 -0.68 4.41
C MET A 121 5.76 -1.64 4.66
N ASN A 122 6.79 -1.55 3.84
CA ASN A 122 7.91 -2.49 3.89
C ASN A 122 8.72 -2.47 5.21
N ASP A 123 8.61 -1.40 5.99
CA ASP A 123 9.16 -1.30 7.35
C ASP A 123 8.29 -1.97 8.43
N GLY A 124 7.14 -2.51 8.04
CA GLY A 124 6.29 -3.34 8.89
C GLY A 124 6.66 -4.82 8.82
N ASP A 125 6.45 -5.54 9.91
CA ASP A 125 6.67 -6.98 9.93
C ASP A 125 5.37 -7.71 9.54
N PHE A 126 5.36 -8.33 8.38
CA PHE A 126 4.22 -9.11 7.88
C PHE A 126 4.22 -10.55 8.37
N LEU A 127 5.25 -10.96 9.07
CA LEU A 127 5.46 -12.35 9.50
C LEU A 127 5.33 -13.34 8.33
N SER A 128 5.78 -12.93 7.14
CA SER A 128 5.59 -13.65 5.88
C SER A 128 6.88 -14.19 5.28
N ASP A 129 8.02 -14.02 5.94
CA ASP A 129 9.32 -14.48 5.45
C ASP A 129 9.35 -16.00 5.23
N ASN A 130 9.90 -16.41 4.08
CA ASN A 130 10.00 -17.80 3.66
C ASN A 130 8.64 -18.52 3.63
N SER A 131 7.60 -17.84 3.22
CA SER A 131 6.27 -18.42 3.07
C SER A 131 6.22 -19.47 1.95
N PRO A 132 5.39 -20.52 2.09
CA PRO A 132 5.13 -21.46 0.99
C PRO A 132 4.30 -20.80 -0.12
N SER A 133 4.26 -21.45 -1.30
CA SER A 133 3.59 -20.90 -2.48
C SER A 133 2.05 -21.00 -2.45
N ASP A 134 1.49 -21.81 -1.57
CA ASP A 134 0.07 -22.20 -1.55
C ASP A 134 -0.91 -21.03 -1.63
N ARG A 135 -0.64 -19.94 -0.90
CA ARG A 135 -1.49 -18.74 -0.95
C ARG A 135 -1.32 -17.98 -2.25
N TRP A 136 -0.09 -17.84 -2.73
CA TRP A 136 0.15 -17.22 -4.03
C TRP A 136 -0.51 -18.00 -5.17
N ASP A 137 -0.36 -19.30 -5.20
CA ASP A 137 -0.97 -20.20 -6.19
C ASP A 137 -2.51 -20.08 -6.15
N MET A 138 -3.09 -20.05 -4.95
CA MET A 138 -4.53 -19.83 -4.77
C MET A 138 -4.94 -18.46 -5.35
N MET A 139 -4.18 -17.39 -5.11
CA MET A 139 -4.48 -16.04 -5.61
C MET A 139 -4.39 -15.99 -7.13
N VAL A 140 -3.35 -16.58 -7.73
CA VAL A 140 -3.21 -16.67 -9.18
C VAL A 140 -4.40 -17.40 -9.79
N LYS A 141 -4.78 -18.54 -9.23
CA LYS A 141 -5.89 -19.36 -9.73
C LYS A 141 -7.25 -18.69 -9.55
N LYS A 142 -7.54 -18.18 -8.35
CA LYS A 142 -8.86 -17.63 -7.99
C LYS A 142 -9.09 -16.26 -8.61
N PHE A 143 -8.12 -15.37 -8.54
CA PHE A 143 -8.25 -13.98 -8.98
C PHE A 143 -7.61 -13.71 -10.33
N LYS A 144 -7.06 -14.76 -10.98
CA LYS A 144 -6.41 -14.68 -12.29
C LYS A 144 -5.33 -13.58 -12.33
N VAL A 145 -4.54 -13.52 -11.27
CA VAL A 145 -3.40 -12.61 -11.22
C VAL A 145 -2.42 -13.00 -12.31
N LYS A 146 -2.05 -12.07 -13.16
CA LYS A 146 -1.09 -12.30 -14.22
C LYS A 146 0.32 -12.11 -13.66
N TYR A 147 0.98 -13.21 -13.33
CA TYR A 147 2.40 -13.24 -12.99
C TYR A 147 3.19 -13.52 -14.26
N GLU A 148 3.94 -12.53 -14.75
CA GLU A 148 4.62 -12.56 -16.05
C GLU A 148 6.14 -12.54 -15.86
N PRO A 149 6.92 -13.20 -16.74
CA PRO A 149 8.38 -13.07 -16.72
C PRO A 149 8.79 -11.60 -16.89
N TRP A 150 10.03 -11.28 -16.46
CA TRP A 150 10.55 -9.94 -16.69
C TRP A 150 10.55 -9.62 -18.18
N ARG A 151 9.97 -8.48 -18.50
CA ARG A 151 9.84 -7.99 -19.87
C ARG A 151 11.20 -7.54 -20.40
N LYS A 152 11.48 -7.92 -21.65
CA LYS A 152 12.53 -7.27 -22.45
C LYS A 152 11.88 -6.11 -23.18
N SER A 153 12.40 -4.93 -23.01
CA SER A 153 11.88 -3.71 -23.63
C SER A 153 12.62 -3.38 -24.93
N ASP A 154 11.91 -2.71 -25.82
CA ASP A 154 12.48 -2.10 -27.00
C ASP A 154 13.02 -0.69 -26.69
N GLN A 155 13.83 -0.13 -27.60
CA GLN A 155 14.45 1.19 -27.39
C GLN A 155 13.41 2.32 -27.29
N GLU A 156 12.29 2.18 -27.99
CA GLU A 156 11.19 3.17 -28.01
C GLU A 156 10.25 3.09 -26.79
N ASP A 157 10.37 2.03 -25.98
CA ASP A 157 9.51 1.86 -24.82
C ASP A 157 9.73 2.94 -23.77
N PRO A 158 8.67 3.59 -23.27
CA PRO A 158 8.78 4.71 -22.36
C PRO A 158 9.12 4.31 -20.93
N ILE A 159 9.62 5.26 -20.16
CA ILE A 159 9.69 5.18 -18.71
C ILE A 159 8.44 5.85 -18.12
N ILE A 160 7.73 5.12 -17.27
CA ILE A 160 6.47 5.58 -16.68
C ILE A 160 6.65 5.95 -15.23
N PHE A 161 6.42 7.20 -14.91
CA PHE A 161 6.41 7.71 -13.54
C PHE A 161 5.00 7.62 -12.95
N VAL A 162 4.89 6.99 -11.77
CA VAL A 162 3.62 6.90 -11.05
C VAL A 162 3.65 7.81 -9.84
N LEU A 163 2.90 8.90 -9.91
CA LEU A 163 2.80 9.86 -8.82
C LEU A 163 1.84 9.39 -7.73
N GLN A 164 2.20 9.66 -6.50
CA GLN A 164 1.34 9.48 -5.34
C GLN A 164 0.66 10.80 -4.98
N PRO A 165 -0.46 10.77 -4.23
CA PRO A 165 -1.08 11.98 -3.72
C PRO A 165 -0.12 12.76 -2.81
N LYS A 166 -0.11 14.09 -2.93
CA LYS A 166 0.69 14.98 -2.06
C LYS A 166 0.46 14.70 -0.58
N ASP A 167 -0.79 14.44 -0.22
CA ASP A 167 -1.20 14.21 1.16
C ASP A 167 -1.13 12.73 1.58
N ASN A 168 -0.48 11.87 0.80
CA ASN A 168 -0.28 10.49 1.21
C ASN A 168 0.78 10.45 2.32
N TRP A 169 0.42 9.81 3.44
CA TRP A 169 1.30 9.71 4.60
C TRP A 169 2.65 9.01 4.28
N SER A 170 2.68 8.13 3.28
CA SER A 170 3.90 7.45 2.84
C SER A 170 4.84 8.35 2.02
N MET A 171 4.37 9.51 1.56
CA MET A 171 5.20 10.53 0.92
C MET A 171 5.98 11.39 1.92
N ASN A 172 5.67 11.30 3.21
CA ASN A 172 6.32 12.06 4.27
C ASN A 172 6.43 13.57 3.95
N GLU A 173 5.29 14.16 3.53
CA GLU A 173 5.13 15.57 3.11
C GLU A 173 5.84 15.96 1.80
N LEU A 174 6.50 15.03 1.14
CA LEU A 174 7.15 15.27 -0.15
C LEU A 174 6.12 15.63 -1.21
N ASP A 175 6.31 16.76 -1.89
CA ASP A 175 5.48 17.15 -3.03
C ASP A 175 5.79 16.20 -4.22
N PRO A 176 4.77 15.59 -4.84
CA PRO A 176 4.98 14.60 -5.91
C PRO A 176 5.64 15.19 -7.16
N ILE A 177 5.45 16.49 -7.46
CA ILE A 177 6.09 17.14 -8.60
C ILE A 177 7.55 17.49 -8.27
N GLU A 178 7.83 17.96 -7.07
CA GLU A 178 9.22 18.18 -6.62
C GLU A 178 10.00 16.87 -6.59
N TRP A 179 9.36 15.79 -6.11
CA TRP A 179 9.97 14.45 -6.17
C TRP A 179 10.26 14.04 -7.61
N PHE A 180 9.28 14.20 -8.52
CA PHE A 180 9.45 13.88 -9.92
C PHE A 180 10.63 14.67 -10.54
N ASN A 181 10.67 15.98 -10.35
CA ASN A 181 11.71 16.83 -10.92
C ASN A 181 13.12 16.44 -10.43
N LYS A 182 13.28 16.11 -9.14
CA LYS A 182 14.57 15.61 -8.61
C LYS A 182 14.97 14.26 -9.23
N VAL A 183 14.02 13.38 -9.51
CA VAL A 183 14.29 12.10 -10.18
C VAL A 183 14.56 12.31 -11.67
N TYR A 184 13.82 13.20 -12.32
CA TYR A 184 14.03 13.59 -13.71
C TYR A 184 15.44 14.12 -13.96
N GLU A 185 15.90 15.06 -13.15
CA GLU A 185 17.27 15.63 -13.25
C GLU A 185 18.36 14.56 -13.21
N LYS A 186 18.14 13.47 -12.45
CA LYS A 186 19.09 12.34 -12.38
C LYS A 186 18.99 11.41 -13.58
N LEU A 187 17.76 11.17 -14.05
CA LEU A 187 17.51 10.20 -15.11
C LEU A 187 17.72 10.75 -16.50
N ARG A 188 17.36 12.02 -16.75
CA ARG A 188 17.42 12.59 -18.11
C ARG A 188 18.77 12.49 -18.78
N PRO A 189 19.91 12.72 -18.10
CA PRO A 189 21.23 12.54 -18.70
C PRO A 189 21.60 11.07 -19.02
N ALA A 190 20.91 10.10 -18.44
CA ALA A 190 21.20 8.67 -18.57
C ALA A 190 20.36 7.95 -19.63
N THR A 191 19.31 8.62 -20.18
CA THR A 191 18.40 7.99 -21.12
C THR A 191 17.71 8.99 -22.04
N ASP A 192 17.54 8.63 -23.31
CA ASP A 192 16.77 9.40 -24.30
C ASP A 192 15.30 8.94 -24.38
N ARG A 193 14.89 7.95 -23.58
CA ARG A 193 13.54 7.42 -23.60
C ARG A 193 12.50 8.48 -23.23
N LYS A 194 11.32 8.34 -23.81
CA LYS A 194 10.16 9.17 -23.46
C LYS A 194 9.78 9.01 -22.01
N PHE A 195 9.53 10.11 -21.31
CA PHE A 195 8.99 10.11 -19.96
C PHE A 195 7.51 10.38 -19.97
N ILE A 196 6.75 9.47 -19.35
CA ILE A 196 5.31 9.58 -19.19
C ILE A 196 4.99 9.63 -17.69
N VAL A 197 4.30 10.68 -17.25
CA VAL A 197 3.89 10.86 -15.87
C VAL A 197 2.41 10.55 -15.72
N ARG A 198 2.09 9.64 -14.82
CA ARG A 198 0.72 9.26 -14.46
C ARG A 198 0.37 9.77 -13.07
N PRO A 199 -0.49 10.78 -12.98
CA PRO A 199 -1.04 11.23 -11.70
C PRO A 199 -1.88 10.13 -11.02
N HIS A 200 -1.93 10.16 -9.69
CA HIS A 200 -2.92 9.35 -8.98
C HIS A 200 -4.34 9.83 -9.35
N PRO A 201 -5.30 8.94 -9.61
CA PRO A 201 -6.65 9.29 -10.09
C PRO A 201 -7.36 10.36 -9.27
N ASN A 202 -7.24 10.31 -7.95
CA ASN A 202 -7.85 11.29 -7.05
C ASN A 202 -7.18 12.68 -7.08
N HIS A 203 -6.08 12.84 -7.80
CA HIS A 203 -5.28 14.06 -7.81
C HIS A 203 -4.96 14.58 -9.22
N VAL A 204 -5.63 14.05 -10.26
CA VAL A 204 -5.40 14.45 -11.65
C VAL A 204 -5.59 15.96 -11.83
N ALA A 205 -6.69 16.52 -11.34
CA ALA A 205 -6.98 17.93 -11.49
C ALA A 205 -5.90 18.84 -10.86
N SER A 206 -5.42 18.49 -9.68
CA SER A 206 -4.37 19.26 -9.00
C SER A 206 -3.00 19.17 -9.69
N ILE A 207 -2.69 18.02 -10.29
CA ILE A 207 -1.44 17.84 -11.06
C ILE A 207 -1.53 18.58 -12.40
N VAL A 208 -2.66 18.46 -13.11
CA VAL A 208 -2.86 19.14 -14.41
C VAL A 208 -2.86 20.67 -14.25
N ALA A 209 -3.41 21.21 -13.16
CA ALA A 209 -3.33 22.63 -12.84
C ALA A 209 -1.89 23.14 -12.66
N ARG A 210 -0.95 22.24 -12.37
CA ARG A 210 0.48 22.50 -12.21
C ARG A 210 1.33 21.95 -13.37
N LYS A 211 0.72 21.74 -14.55
CA LYS A 211 1.43 21.19 -15.70
C LYS A 211 2.71 21.96 -16.06
N GLY A 212 2.73 23.26 -15.86
CA GLY A 212 3.90 24.10 -16.09
C GLY A 212 5.09 23.87 -15.15
N ASP A 213 4.90 23.10 -14.08
CA ASP A 213 5.98 22.74 -13.15
C ASP A 213 6.77 21.50 -13.63
N PHE A 214 6.35 20.86 -14.73
CA PHE A 214 7.05 19.74 -15.37
C PHE A 214 7.94 20.23 -16.54
N PRO A 215 9.06 19.53 -16.85
CA PRO A 215 9.81 19.74 -18.07
C PRO A 215 8.96 19.58 -19.34
N GLU A 216 9.31 20.31 -20.41
CA GLU A 216 8.51 20.36 -21.64
C GLU A 216 8.46 19.02 -22.40
N ASP A 217 9.50 18.18 -22.25
CA ASP A 217 9.64 16.87 -22.92
C ASP A 217 8.88 15.73 -22.18
N VAL A 218 8.12 16.06 -21.14
CA VAL A 218 7.38 15.10 -20.33
C VAL A 218 5.91 15.06 -20.75
N GLU A 219 5.39 13.84 -21.00
CA GLU A 219 3.96 13.64 -21.25
C GLU A 219 3.21 13.38 -19.95
N LEU A 220 2.11 14.13 -19.72
CA LEU A 220 1.12 13.80 -18.68
C LEU A 220 0.04 12.88 -19.28
N GLN A 221 -0.05 11.65 -18.74
CA GLN A 221 -1.04 10.67 -19.20
C GLN A 221 -2.15 10.48 -18.15
N TYR A 222 -3.36 10.83 -18.53
CA TYR A 222 -4.59 10.67 -17.74
C TYR A 222 -5.79 10.57 -18.66
N THR A 223 -6.96 10.14 -18.15
CA THR A 223 -8.21 10.08 -18.93
C THR A 223 -9.16 11.20 -18.53
N GLN A 224 -10.11 11.55 -19.41
CA GLN A 224 -11.12 12.57 -19.13
C GLN A 224 -12.08 12.14 -18.01
N GLU A 225 -12.32 10.85 -17.87
CA GLU A 225 -13.12 10.27 -16.80
C GLU A 225 -12.50 10.53 -15.41
N HIS A 226 -11.18 10.64 -15.34
CA HIS A 226 -10.50 11.05 -14.10
C HIS A 226 -10.87 12.47 -13.66
N PHE A 227 -11.21 13.37 -14.58
CA PHE A 227 -11.72 14.70 -14.25
C PHE A 227 -13.18 14.69 -13.78
N ALA A 228 -13.99 13.77 -14.28
CA ALA A 228 -15.41 13.68 -13.96
C ALA A 228 -15.69 13.06 -12.59
N GLY A 229 -14.67 12.61 -11.87
CA GLY A 229 -14.83 11.98 -10.55
C GLY A 229 -15.41 10.56 -10.57
N ASP A 230 -15.54 9.95 -11.77
CA ASP A 230 -16.01 8.57 -11.93
C ASP A 230 -14.83 7.58 -11.85
N GLU A 231 -14.02 7.76 -10.83
CA GLU A 231 -12.72 7.11 -10.60
C GLU A 231 -12.79 5.60 -10.47
N LYS A 232 -13.96 5.06 -10.12
CA LYS A 232 -14.09 3.67 -9.67
C LYS A 232 -14.09 2.63 -10.78
N LYS A 233 -14.51 3.00 -12.00
CA LYS A 233 -14.66 2.05 -13.10
C LYS A 233 -13.40 1.83 -13.93
N PHE A 234 -12.54 2.83 -14.05
CA PHE A 234 -11.47 2.88 -15.06
C PHE A 234 -10.06 2.72 -14.49
N TYR A 235 -9.88 2.90 -13.20
CA TYR A 235 -8.58 2.93 -12.53
C TYR A 235 -7.70 1.70 -12.78
N ARG A 236 -8.28 0.51 -12.89
CA ARG A 236 -7.54 -0.75 -12.98
C ARG A 236 -7.07 -1.09 -14.37
N PHE A 237 -7.96 -0.96 -15.34
CA PHE A 237 -7.67 -1.28 -16.72
C PHE A 237 -6.58 -0.37 -17.28
N HIS A 238 -6.74 0.92 -17.10
CA HIS A 238 -5.85 1.90 -17.69
C HIS A 238 -4.42 1.87 -17.12
N PHE A 239 -4.23 1.49 -15.86
CA PHE A 239 -2.87 1.37 -15.32
C PHE A 239 -2.12 0.18 -15.94
N GLN A 240 -2.75 -0.98 -15.99
CA GLN A 240 -2.15 -2.19 -16.54
C GLN A 240 -1.86 -2.07 -18.03
N GLU A 241 -2.75 -1.43 -18.78
CA GLU A 241 -2.54 -1.11 -20.19
C GLU A 241 -1.38 -0.12 -20.38
N ALA A 242 -1.34 0.92 -19.56
CA ALA A 242 -0.31 1.95 -19.66
C ALA A 242 1.11 1.41 -19.41
N ILE A 243 1.26 0.45 -18.49
CA ILE A 243 2.58 -0.14 -18.19
C ILE A 243 2.95 -1.31 -19.10
N ALA A 244 2.01 -1.82 -19.91
CA ALA A 244 2.22 -3.04 -20.70
C ALA A 244 3.44 -2.95 -21.64
N ASN A 245 3.69 -1.76 -22.18
CA ASN A 245 4.82 -1.46 -23.06
C ASN A 245 5.87 -0.56 -22.39
N ALA A 246 5.88 -0.47 -21.06
CA ALA A 246 6.88 0.33 -20.38
C ALA A 246 8.25 -0.36 -20.38
N HIS A 247 9.32 0.41 -20.60
CA HIS A 247 10.67 -0.01 -20.30
C HIS A 247 10.85 -0.21 -18.81
N ALA A 248 10.41 0.76 -18.02
CA ALA A 248 10.45 0.74 -16.57
C ALA A 248 9.31 1.56 -15.96
N VAL A 249 8.93 1.23 -14.73
CA VAL A 249 8.08 2.06 -13.88
C VAL A 249 8.94 2.69 -12.79
N VAL A 250 8.79 4.00 -12.57
CA VAL A 250 9.49 4.74 -11.51
C VAL A 250 8.47 5.34 -10.56
N THR A 251 8.65 5.11 -9.26
CA THR A 251 7.77 5.65 -8.21
C THR A 251 8.52 5.85 -6.89
N HIS A 252 7.94 6.60 -5.97
CA HIS A 252 8.52 6.74 -4.63
C HIS A 252 8.36 5.44 -3.82
N ASN A 253 7.13 5.09 -3.47
CA ASN A 253 6.78 3.84 -2.78
C ASN A 253 5.32 3.41 -3.05
N SER A 254 4.78 3.77 -4.20
CA SER A 254 3.39 3.44 -4.55
C SER A 254 3.16 1.93 -4.60
N THR A 255 1.98 1.50 -4.17
CA THR A 255 1.54 0.10 -4.32
C THR A 255 1.43 -0.34 -5.79
N ALA A 256 1.35 0.60 -6.73
CA ALA A 256 1.44 0.32 -8.17
C ALA A 256 2.76 -0.37 -8.56
N SER A 257 3.83 -0.18 -7.79
CA SER A 257 5.11 -0.88 -7.97
C SER A 257 5.00 -2.40 -7.80
N VAL A 258 4.10 -2.86 -6.92
CA VAL A 258 3.82 -4.28 -6.72
C VAL A 258 3.17 -4.89 -7.97
N ASP A 259 2.13 -4.22 -8.52
CA ASP A 259 1.50 -4.65 -9.78
C ASP A 259 2.51 -4.67 -10.95
N SER A 260 3.38 -3.65 -11.04
CA SER A 260 4.42 -3.58 -12.07
C SER A 260 5.41 -4.73 -11.96
N CYS A 261 5.93 -5.00 -10.76
CA CYS A 261 6.84 -6.12 -10.53
C CYS A 261 6.19 -7.47 -10.85
N ILE A 262 4.92 -7.70 -10.45
CA ILE A 262 4.20 -8.95 -10.74
C ILE A 262 4.06 -9.14 -12.26
N ARG A 263 3.82 -8.07 -13.01
CA ARG A 263 3.70 -8.11 -14.47
C ARG A 263 5.03 -8.12 -15.22
N GLY A 264 6.13 -8.27 -14.51
CA GLY A 264 7.43 -8.35 -15.13
C GLY A 264 7.96 -7.03 -15.70
N ILE A 265 7.42 -5.90 -15.29
CA ILE A 265 7.96 -4.60 -15.68
C ILE A 265 9.04 -4.18 -14.67
N PRO A 266 10.29 -3.92 -15.10
CA PRO A 266 11.33 -3.42 -14.23
C PRO A 266 10.86 -2.16 -13.50
N THR A 267 11.02 -2.14 -12.19
CA THR A 267 10.46 -1.08 -11.35
C THR A 267 11.55 -0.46 -10.52
N PHE A 268 11.58 0.87 -10.46
CA PHE A 268 12.50 1.66 -9.65
C PHE A 268 11.73 2.34 -8.52
N CYS A 269 12.19 2.14 -7.28
CA CYS A 269 11.61 2.78 -6.11
C CYS A 269 12.67 3.65 -5.43
N THR A 270 12.28 4.88 -5.04
CA THR A 270 13.16 5.82 -4.38
C THR A 270 13.03 5.83 -2.85
N SER A 271 12.19 4.95 -2.30
CA SER A 271 12.00 4.78 -0.86
C SER A 271 11.92 3.30 -0.51
N ASP A 272 12.60 2.92 0.56
CA ASP A 272 12.63 1.57 1.15
C ASP A 272 11.28 1.15 1.77
N LEU A 273 10.34 2.07 1.89
CA LEU A 273 8.96 1.77 2.28
C LEU A 273 8.18 1.05 1.18
N ALA A 274 8.70 0.95 -0.05
CA ALA A 274 8.06 0.24 -1.15
C ALA A 274 7.96 -1.27 -0.86
N LEU A 275 6.77 -1.84 -1.00
CA LEU A 275 6.52 -3.26 -0.72
C LEU A 275 7.16 -4.23 -1.73
N CYS A 276 7.69 -3.72 -2.82
CA CYS A 276 8.51 -4.46 -3.77
C CYS A 276 10.02 -4.21 -3.59
N TRP A 277 10.45 -3.63 -2.47
CA TRP A 277 11.83 -3.21 -2.25
C TRP A 277 12.87 -4.30 -2.51
N ASP A 278 12.55 -5.54 -2.17
CA ASP A 278 13.46 -6.68 -2.34
C ASP A 278 13.70 -7.06 -3.81
N VAL A 279 12.77 -6.70 -4.69
CA VAL A 279 12.80 -7.08 -6.12
C VAL A 279 12.78 -5.89 -7.07
N CYS A 280 12.75 -4.66 -6.57
CA CYS A 280 12.84 -3.46 -7.39
C CYS A 280 14.29 -2.97 -7.55
N ASN A 281 14.49 -2.09 -8.53
CA ASN A 281 15.73 -1.37 -8.73
C ASN A 281 15.78 -0.14 -7.81
N LYS A 282 16.95 0.16 -7.27
CA LYS A 282 17.19 1.23 -6.28
C LYS A 282 18.14 2.30 -6.82
N ASP A 283 19.02 1.92 -7.72
CA ASP A 283 19.95 2.84 -8.36
C ASP A 283 19.38 3.30 -9.71
N LEU A 284 19.08 4.58 -9.80
CA LEU A 284 18.55 5.21 -11.01
C LEU A 284 19.56 5.19 -12.19
N ASN A 285 20.85 5.01 -11.93
CA ASN A 285 21.86 4.87 -12.98
C ASN A 285 21.69 3.58 -13.80
N ASP A 286 21.03 2.57 -13.23
CA ASP A 286 20.74 1.30 -13.92
C ASP A 286 19.52 1.41 -14.87
N ILE A 287 19.01 2.62 -15.15
CA ILE A 287 17.71 2.80 -15.85
C ILE A 287 17.67 2.12 -17.23
N GLU A 288 18.76 2.13 -18.01
CA GLU A 288 18.80 1.47 -19.31
C GLU A 288 19.08 -0.05 -19.22
N THR A 289 19.62 -0.50 -18.11
CA THR A 289 19.96 -1.91 -17.87
C THR A 289 19.42 -2.38 -16.53
N PRO A 290 18.09 -2.33 -16.35
CA PRO A 290 17.49 -2.65 -15.05
C PRO A 290 17.75 -4.10 -14.64
N LYS A 291 18.02 -4.32 -13.37
CA LYS A 291 18.15 -5.66 -12.78
C LYS A 291 16.79 -6.33 -12.76
N THR A 292 16.81 -7.62 -13.03
CA THR A 292 15.62 -8.48 -13.11
C THR A 292 15.78 -9.70 -12.17
N PRO A 293 15.74 -9.49 -10.84
CA PRO A 293 15.98 -10.55 -9.86
C PRO A 293 14.87 -11.62 -9.89
N ASP A 294 15.15 -12.78 -9.31
CA ASP A 294 14.10 -13.76 -9.05
C ASP A 294 13.07 -13.21 -8.07
N ARG A 295 11.80 -13.42 -8.36
CA ARG A 295 10.65 -12.94 -7.57
C ARG A 295 9.86 -14.09 -6.92
N THR A 296 10.30 -15.31 -7.07
CA THR A 296 9.54 -16.48 -6.63
C THR A 296 9.22 -16.44 -5.15
N GLN A 297 10.23 -16.22 -4.30
CA GLN A 297 9.99 -16.12 -2.86
C GLN A 297 9.21 -14.85 -2.49
N TRP A 298 9.50 -13.74 -3.16
CA TRP A 298 8.80 -12.47 -2.90
C TRP A 298 7.28 -12.56 -3.14
N VAL A 299 6.83 -13.23 -4.23
CA VAL A 299 5.40 -13.41 -4.48
C VAL A 299 4.76 -14.40 -3.49
N ASN A 300 5.49 -15.41 -3.04
CA ASN A 300 5.03 -16.31 -1.99
C ASN A 300 4.79 -15.52 -0.69
N ASP A 301 5.75 -14.71 -0.30
CA ASP A 301 5.64 -13.85 0.89
C ASP A 301 4.53 -12.81 0.73
N LEU A 302 4.35 -12.26 -0.49
CA LEU A 302 3.26 -11.34 -0.81
C LEU A 302 1.88 -11.98 -0.58
N GLY A 303 1.72 -13.26 -0.91
CA GLY A 303 0.50 -14.02 -0.62
C GLY A 303 0.13 -14.02 0.86
N TYR A 304 1.11 -14.04 1.73
CA TYR A 304 0.94 -14.00 3.19
C TYR A 304 0.88 -12.58 3.79
N LYS A 305 1.07 -11.54 2.98
CA LYS A 305 0.77 -10.15 3.38
C LYS A 305 -0.71 -9.80 3.24
N LEU A 306 -1.48 -10.62 2.51
CA LEU A 306 -2.85 -10.33 2.07
C LEU A 306 -3.86 -11.34 2.66
N TRP A 307 -4.91 -10.82 3.30
CA TRP A 307 -5.90 -11.61 4.02
C TRP A 307 -7.31 -11.14 3.71
N SER A 308 -8.21 -12.08 3.46
CA SER A 308 -9.62 -11.80 3.20
C SER A 308 -10.37 -11.45 4.49
N ILE A 309 -11.53 -10.81 4.33
CA ILE A 309 -12.44 -10.51 5.44
C ILE A 309 -12.82 -11.81 6.18
N GLU A 310 -13.06 -12.89 5.45
CA GLU A 310 -13.44 -14.19 6.03
C GLU A 310 -12.31 -14.75 6.91
N GLU A 311 -11.05 -14.68 6.46
CA GLU A 311 -9.91 -15.14 7.24
C GLU A 311 -9.64 -14.26 8.49
N ILE A 312 -10.00 -12.99 8.42
CA ILE A 312 -9.93 -12.09 9.57
C ILE A 312 -11.03 -12.43 10.56
N LYS A 313 -12.26 -12.62 10.08
CA LYS A 313 -13.44 -12.90 10.88
C LYS A 313 -13.39 -14.26 11.60
N ASN A 314 -12.90 -15.29 10.92
CA ASN A 314 -12.79 -16.65 11.50
C ASN A 314 -11.55 -16.85 12.38
N GLY A 315 -10.74 -15.81 12.57
CA GLY A 315 -9.58 -15.83 13.45
C GLY A 315 -8.31 -16.42 12.84
N THR A 316 -8.30 -16.83 11.56
CA THR A 316 -7.12 -17.39 10.89
C THR A 316 -5.93 -16.43 10.98
N VAL A 317 -6.14 -15.15 10.65
CA VAL A 317 -5.11 -14.11 10.71
C VAL A 317 -4.57 -13.95 12.12
N TYR A 318 -5.47 -13.79 13.09
CA TYR A 318 -5.08 -13.59 14.48
C TYR A 318 -4.28 -14.76 15.05
N LYS A 319 -4.74 -16.01 14.83
CA LYS A 319 -4.05 -17.23 15.26
C LYS A 319 -2.66 -17.33 14.66
N ARG A 320 -2.51 -17.00 13.37
CA ARG A 320 -1.21 -16.98 12.73
C ARG A 320 -0.26 -15.97 13.36
N PHE A 321 -0.71 -14.72 13.56
CA PHE A 321 0.12 -13.69 14.20
C PHE A 321 0.51 -14.10 15.62
N LYS A 322 -0.45 -14.57 16.40
CA LYS A 322 -0.23 -15.07 17.75
C LYS A 322 0.84 -16.19 17.78
N GLN A 323 0.69 -17.20 16.91
CA GLN A 323 1.64 -18.31 16.78
C GLN A 323 3.04 -17.84 16.38
N ARG A 324 3.16 -16.95 15.41
CA ARG A 324 4.46 -16.43 14.93
C ARG A 324 5.14 -15.55 15.96
N LEU A 325 4.40 -14.94 16.86
CA LEU A 325 4.89 -14.14 17.96
C LEU A 325 5.19 -14.98 19.23
N GLY A 326 4.87 -16.26 19.23
CA GLY A 326 5.06 -17.14 20.39
C GLY A 326 4.11 -16.85 21.56
N LEU A 327 2.90 -16.35 21.29
CA LEU A 327 1.90 -15.94 22.28
C LEU A 327 0.79 -16.97 22.48
#